data_806d3abefb55cb7ed9ccdde547317527
#
_entry.id   806d3abefb55cb7ed9ccdde547317527
#
_cell.length_a   1.000
_cell.length_b   1.000
_cell.length_c   1.000
_cell.angle_alpha   90.00
_cell.angle_beta   90.00
_cell.angle_gamma   90.00
#
_symmetry.space_group_name_H-M   'P 1'
#
loop_
_entity.id
_entity.type
_entity.pdbx_description
1 polymer ?
#
loop_
_entity_poly.entity_id
_entity_poly.type
_entity_poly.pdbx_seq_one_letter_code
_entity_poly.pdbx_strand_id
1 'polypeptide(L)'
;TDLTGNYLFKHTIERLRPCSDPDFSVHVRLLVNHCSGGYSFISNHAANHFGMALFFYISFRNVLGRWVWTAILWAAAIAYAQVYVGVHYPIDVLAGAVWGSLIGITTGRLFNKHIGFAIFDK
;
A
#
# COMPACT_ATOMS: atom_id res chain seq x y z
N THR A 1 3.12 5.77 -6.74
CA THR A 1 1.88 5.09 -6.32
C THR A 1 0.79 6.07 -5.94
N ASP A 2 1.11 7.10 -5.18
CA ASP A 2 0.14 8.02 -4.58
C ASP A 2 -0.64 8.83 -5.63
N LEU A 3 0.07 9.48 -6.57
CA LEU A 3 -0.55 10.25 -7.65
C LEU A 3 -1.45 9.39 -8.53
N THR A 4 -0.95 8.22 -8.96
CA THR A 4 -1.71 7.32 -9.82
C THR A 4 -2.92 6.72 -9.11
N GLY A 5 -2.79 6.37 -7.82
CA GLY A 5 -3.90 5.91 -7.00
C GLY A 5 -5.00 6.96 -6.83
N ASN A 6 -4.61 8.22 -6.59
CA ASN A 6 -5.56 9.31 -6.47
C ASN A 6 -6.28 9.62 -7.78
N TYR A 7 -5.54 9.77 -8.88
CA TYR A 7 -6.14 10.12 -10.18
C TYR A 7 -7.01 9.02 -10.77
N LEU A 8 -6.56 7.76 -10.72
CA LEU A 8 -7.25 6.66 -11.38
C LEU A 8 -8.42 6.10 -10.55
N PHE A 9 -8.34 6.13 -9.24
CA PHE A 9 -9.31 5.41 -8.39
C PHE A 9 -10.13 6.32 -7.49
N LYS A 10 -9.52 7.26 -6.77
CA LYS A 10 -10.26 8.06 -5.79
C LYS A 10 -11.30 8.99 -6.41
N HIS A 11 -10.95 9.64 -7.52
CA HIS A 11 -11.88 10.52 -8.23
C HIS A 11 -12.91 9.78 -9.10
N THR A 12 -12.70 8.49 -9.34
CA THR A 12 -13.63 7.68 -10.15
C THR A 12 -14.66 6.96 -9.26
N ILE A 13 -14.25 6.49 -8.08
CA ILE A 13 -15.10 5.65 -7.22
C ILE A 13 -15.75 6.46 -6.09
N GLU A 14 -15.12 7.54 -5.63
CA GLU A 14 -15.63 8.49 -4.62
C GLU A 14 -16.21 7.83 -3.34
N ARG A 15 -15.65 6.68 -2.94
CA ARG A 15 -16.13 5.92 -1.79
C ARG A 15 -15.80 6.63 -0.50
N LEU A 16 -16.79 6.83 0.35
CA LEU A 16 -16.60 7.38 1.69
C LEU A 16 -15.84 6.41 2.59
N ARG A 17 -15.09 6.97 3.55
CA ARG A 17 -14.39 6.16 4.56
C ARG A 17 -15.38 5.57 5.56
N PRO A 18 -15.06 4.41 6.19
CA PRO A 18 -15.92 3.82 7.23
C PRO A 18 -16.31 4.81 8.32
N CYS A 19 -15.36 5.64 8.75
CA CYS A 19 -15.57 6.66 9.79
C CYS A 19 -16.34 7.90 9.32
N SER A 20 -16.50 8.11 8.01
CA SER A 20 -17.24 9.24 7.42
C SER A 20 -18.56 8.82 6.76
N ASP A 21 -18.83 7.53 6.65
CA ASP A 21 -20.04 6.99 6.06
C ASP A 21 -21.21 7.15 7.05
N PRO A 22 -22.31 7.86 6.72
CA PRO A 22 -23.42 8.10 7.64
C PRO A 22 -24.06 6.82 8.19
N ASP A 23 -24.14 5.77 7.36
CA ASP A 23 -24.80 4.52 7.74
C ASP A 23 -23.86 3.57 8.50
N PHE A 24 -22.57 3.64 8.22
CA PHE A 24 -21.58 2.70 8.75
C PHE A 24 -20.76 3.24 9.92
N SER A 25 -20.61 4.56 10.04
CA SER A 25 -19.77 5.19 11.08
C SER A 25 -20.19 4.85 12.51
N VAL A 26 -21.48 4.59 12.75
CA VAL A 26 -22.01 4.19 14.07
C VAL A 26 -21.52 2.81 14.52
N HIS A 27 -21.07 1.98 13.58
CA HIS A 27 -20.54 0.63 13.84
C HIS A 27 -19.00 0.59 13.86
N VAL A 28 -18.35 1.71 13.54
CA VAL A 28 -16.90 1.80 13.45
C VAL A 28 -16.31 2.43 14.69
N ARG A 29 -15.44 1.71 15.36
CA ARG A 29 -14.62 2.26 16.44
C ARG A 29 -13.42 2.99 15.85
N LEU A 30 -13.50 4.32 15.76
CA LEU A 30 -12.38 5.14 15.32
C LEU A 30 -11.35 5.25 16.46
N LEU A 31 -10.12 4.80 16.23
CA LEU A 31 -9.04 4.81 17.23
C LEU A 31 -8.04 5.96 17.02
N VAL A 32 -8.31 6.84 16.05
CA VAL A 32 -7.54 8.06 15.79
C VAL A 32 -8.36 9.30 16.15
N ASN A 33 -7.69 10.42 16.39
CA ASN A 33 -8.33 11.64 16.90
C ASN A 33 -9.37 12.24 15.93
N HIS A 34 -9.24 11.99 14.63
CA HIS A 34 -10.18 12.46 13.62
C HIS A 34 -10.18 11.52 12.40
N CYS A 35 -11.31 11.48 11.71
CA CYS A 35 -11.41 10.78 10.44
C CYS A 35 -10.68 11.58 9.36
N SER A 36 -9.74 10.94 8.67
CA SER A 36 -9.01 11.58 7.57
C SER A 36 -9.97 11.97 6.44
N GLY A 37 -9.79 13.16 5.87
CA GLY A 37 -10.55 13.61 4.71
C GLY A 37 -10.26 12.80 3.44
N GLY A 38 -11.08 13.06 2.40
CA GLY A 38 -10.96 12.42 1.09
C GLY A 38 -11.56 11.02 1.02
N TYR A 39 -11.48 10.43 -0.17
CA TYR A 39 -12.08 9.13 -0.47
C TYR A 39 -11.28 7.95 0.05
N SER A 40 -11.98 6.84 0.31
CA SER A 40 -11.41 5.62 0.91
C SER A 40 -10.67 4.76 -0.10
N PHE A 41 -11.23 4.57 -1.29
CA PHE A 41 -10.71 3.65 -2.31
C PHE A 41 -9.69 4.35 -3.23
N ILE A 42 -8.53 3.83 -3.42
CA ILE A 42 -7.81 2.75 -2.73
C ILE A 42 -6.99 3.31 -1.56
N SER A 43 -6.55 2.43 -0.62
CA SER A 43 -5.68 2.87 0.47
C SER A 43 -4.27 3.24 -0.04
N ASN A 44 -3.92 4.52 0.05
CA ASN A 44 -2.58 4.99 -0.32
C ASN A 44 -1.50 4.43 0.60
N HIS A 45 -1.78 4.26 1.89
CA HIS A 45 -0.84 3.66 2.84
C HIS A 45 -0.49 2.24 2.42
N ALA A 46 -1.50 1.41 2.11
CA ALA A 46 -1.26 0.06 1.62
C ALA A 46 -0.48 0.07 0.29
N ALA A 47 -0.90 0.90 -0.66
CA ALA A 47 -0.24 1.01 -1.96
C ALA A 47 1.24 1.42 -1.85
N ASN A 48 1.54 2.43 -1.04
CA ASN A 48 2.91 2.92 -0.88
C ASN A 48 3.79 1.90 -0.16
N HIS A 49 3.33 1.31 0.93
CA HIS A 49 4.14 0.35 1.71
C HIS A 49 4.36 -0.96 0.94
N PHE A 50 3.34 -1.51 0.28
CA PHE A 50 3.52 -2.69 -0.57
C PHE A 50 4.37 -2.39 -1.81
N GLY A 51 4.23 -1.20 -2.40
CA GLY A 51 5.08 -0.76 -3.50
C GLY A 51 6.56 -0.71 -3.11
N MET A 52 6.87 -0.08 -1.98
CA MET A 52 8.23 -0.05 -1.44
C MET A 52 8.73 -1.46 -1.08
N ALA A 53 7.93 -2.25 -0.37
CA ALA A 53 8.32 -3.59 0.06
C ALA A 53 8.65 -4.51 -1.13
N LEU A 54 7.83 -4.49 -2.18
CA LEU A 54 8.08 -5.30 -3.38
C LEU A 54 9.25 -4.77 -4.21
N PHE A 55 9.42 -3.44 -4.30
CA PHE A 55 10.62 -2.86 -4.89
C PHE A 55 11.88 -3.35 -4.17
N PHE A 56 11.92 -3.26 -2.84
CA PHE A 56 13.03 -3.77 -2.02
C PHE A 56 13.24 -5.27 -2.22
N TYR A 57 12.18 -6.05 -2.20
CA TYR A 57 12.26 -7.49 -2.42
C TYR A 57 12.92 -7.81 -3.75
N ILE A 58 12.45 -7.23 -4.85
CA ILE A 58 12.98 -7.48 -6.20
C ILE A 58 14.43 -7.01 -6.32
N SER A 59 14.75 -5.84 -5.74
CA SER A 59 16.06 -5.21 -5.93
C SER A 59 17.15 -5.81 -5.03
N PHE A 60 16.81 -6.26 -3.81
CA PHE A 60 17.80 -6.61 -2.78
C PHE A 60 17.76 -8.04 -2.27
N ARG A 61 16.84 -8.90 -2.77
CA ARG A 61 16.72 -10.29 -2.27
C ARG A 61 18.01 -11.11 -2.36
N ASN A 62 18.84 -10.86 -3.37
CA ASN A 62 20.11 -11.58 -3.57
C ASN A 62 21.20 -11.14 -2.58
N VAL A 63 21.08 -9.96 -1.99
CA VAL A 63 22.02 -9.44 -0.97
C VAL A 63 21.53 -9.74 0.43
N LEU A 64 20.27 -9.39 0.70
CA LEU A 64 19.69 -9.46 2.03
C LEU A 64 19.07 -10.83 2.35
N GLY A 65 18.95 -11.70 1.35
CA GLY A 65 18.35 -13.01 1.51
C GLY A 65 16.97 -12.94 2.16
N ARG A 66 16.75 -13.72 3.22
CA ARG A 66 15.45 -13.75 3.90
C ARG A 66 15.05 -12.46 4.62
N TRP A 67 15.98 -11.55 4.87
CA TRP A 67 15.67 -10.28 5.56
C TRP A 67 14.78 -9.35 4.74
N VAL A 68 14.69 -9.49 3.42
CA VAL A 68 13.76 -8.70 2.61
C VAL A 68 12.27 -8.95 2.97
N TRP A 69 11.96 -10.10 3.57
CA TRP A 69 10.60 -10.41 4.03
C TRP A 69 10.13 -9.48 5.16
N THR A 70 11.05 -8.89 5.92
CA THR A 70 10.69 -7.92 6.96
C THR A 70 9.97 -6.70 6.40
N ALA A 71 10.34 -6.25 5.20
CA ALA A 71 9.66 -5.15 4.52
C ALA A 71 8.21 -5.50 4.14
N ILE A 72 7.98 -6.74 3.69
CA ILE A 72 6.62 -7.23 3.36
C ILE A 72 5.78 -7.37 4.62
N LEU A 73 6.34 -7.92 5.71
CA LEU A 73 5.65 -8.02 7.00
C LEU A 73 5.30 -6.64 7.55
N TRP A 74 6.21 -5.66 7.43
CA TRP A 74 5.94 -4.28 7.81
C TRP A 74 4.80 -3.66 6.99
N ALA A 75 4.80 -3.84 5.67
CA ALA A 75 3.72 -3.38 4.80
C ALA A 75 2.37 -4.00 5.19
N ALA A 76 2.36 -5.30 5.50
CA ALA A 76 1.15 -6.00 5.96
C ALA A 76 0.65 -5.45 7.31
N ALA A 77 1.55 -5.17 8.25
CA ALA A 77 1.19 -4.57 9.55
C ALA A 77 0.56 -3.18 9.38
N ILE A 78 1.13 -2.32 8.53
CA ILE A 78 0.58 -1.00 8.22
C ILE A 78 -0.80 -1.14 7.55
N ALA A 79 -0.95 -2.05 6.60
CA ALA A 79 -2.22 -2.33 5.92
C ALA A 79 -3.30 -2.78 6.91
N TYR A 80 -2.96 -3.70 7.80
CA TYR A 80 -3.85 -4.14 8.87
C TYR A 80 -4.26 -2.98 9.80
N ALA A 81 -3.30 -2.14 10.18
CA ALA A 81 -3.56 -0.99 11.05
C ALA A 81 -4.59 -0.03 10.44
N GLN A 82 -4.61 0.19 9.12
CA GLN A 82 -5.58 1.06 8.44
C GLN A 82 -7.03 0.55 8.59
N VAL A 83 -7.22 -0.75 8.61
CA VAL A 83 -8.53 -1.36 8.88
C VAL A 83 -8.85 -1.30 10.37
N TYR A 84 -7.87 -1.66 11.21
CA TYR A 84 -8.04 -1.73 12.66
C TYR A 84 -8.44 -0.38 13.28
N VAL A 85 -7.85 0.73 12.80
CA VAL A 85 -8.18 2.07 13.29
C VAL A 85 -9.47 2.66 12.68
N GLY A 86 -10.13 1.97 11.76
CA GLY A 86 -11.44 2.33 11.21
C GLY A 86 -11.42 3.36 10.07
N VAL A 87 -10.28 3.59 9.41
CA VAL A 87 -10.14 4.60 8.34
C VAL A 87 -10.25 4.04 6.92
N HIS A 88 -10.12 2.73 6.74
CA HIS A 88 -10.27 2.04 5.46
C HIS A 88 -11.04 0.73 5.59
N TYR A 89 -11.81 0.39 4.55
CA TYR A 89 -12.37 -0.95 4.42
C TYR A 89 -11.28 -1.96 4.03
N PRO A 90 -11.43 -3.26 4.39
CA PRO A 90 -10.46 -4.29 3.99
C PRO A 90 -10.20 -4.35 2.48
N ILE A 91 -11.24 -4.14 1.66
CA ILE A 91 -11.12 -4.14 0.19
C ILE A 91 -10.29 -2.97 -0.34
N ASP A 92 -10.37 -1.80 0.31
CA ASP A 92 -9.57 -0.63 -0.08
C ASP A 92 -8.08 -0.88 0.15
N VAL A 93 -7.78 -1.60 1.22
CA VAL A 93 -6.42 -1.99 1.60
C VAL A 93 -5.89 -3.07 0.67
N LEU A 94 -6.68 -4.09 0.36
CA LEU A 94 -6.31 -5.14 -0.58
C LEU A 94 -6.06 -4.58 -1.99
N ALA A 95 -6.96 -3.75 -2.49
CA ALA A 95 -6.78 -3.10 -3.79
C ALA A 95 -5.52 -2.22 -3.82
N GLY A 96 -5.28 -1.46 -2.76
CA GLY A 96 -4.07 -0.66 -2.60
C GLY A 96 -2.80 -1.51 -2.58
N ALA A 97 -2.81 -2.62 -1.84
CA ALA A 97 -1.69 -3.56 -1.78
C ALA A 97 -1.37 -4.17 -3.16
N VAL A 98 -2.39 -4.60 -3.91
CA VAL A 98 -2.21 -5.14 -5.27
C VAL A 98 -1.65 -4.07 -6.19
N TRP A 99 -2.23 -2.87 -6.23
CA TRP A 99 -1.77 -1.78 -7.07
C TRP A 99 -0.33 -1.37 -6.75
N GLY A 100 -0.01 -1.17 -5.47
CA GLY A 100 1.35 -0.87 -5.02
C GLY A 100 2.34 -1.97 -5.38
N SER A 101 1.97 -3.24 -5.20
CA SER A 101 2.81 -4.39 -5.55
C SER A 101 3.16 -4.42 -7.04
N LEU A 102 2.20 -4.18 -7.93
CA LEU A 102 2.44 -4.11 -9.37
C LEU A 102 3.45 -3.01 -9.73
N ILE A 103 3.31 -1.83 -9.14
CA ILE A 103 4.26 -0.72 -9.34
C ILE A 103 5.63 -1.08 -8.77
N GLY A 104 5.69 -1.63 -7.56
CA GLY A 104 6.94 -2.02 -6.90
C GLY A 104 7.71 -3.09 -7.68
N ILE A 105 7.02 -4.11 -8.18
CA ILE A 105 7.63 -5.17 -9.00
C ILE A 105 8.14 -4.59 -10.32
N THR A 106 7.35 -3.77 -10.99
CA THR A 106 7.73 -3.16 -12.26
C THR A 106 8.95 -2.26 -12.10
N THR A 107 8.92 -1.34 -11.13
CA THR A 107 10.02 -0.43 -10.87
C THR A 107 11.28 -1.15 -10.37
N GLY A 108 11.15 -2.20 -9.55
CA GLY A 108 12.26 -3.03 -9.11
C GLY A 108 12.92 -3.79 -10.26
N ARG A 109 12.14 -4.33 -11.19
CA ARG A 109 12.67 -4.97 -12.40
C ARG A 109 13.38 -3.99 -13.33
N LEU A 110 12.81 -2.80 -13.53
CA LEU A 110 13.43 -1.74 -14.31
C LEU A 110 14.74 -1.26 -13.66
N PHE A 111 14.74 -1.08 -12.35
CA PHE A 111 15.93 -0.74 -11.59
C PHE A 111 17.05 -1.78 -11.82
N ASN A 112 16.74 -3.06 -11.63
CA ASN A 112 17.72 -4.13 -11.82
C ASN A 112 18.25 -4.20 -13.26
N LYS A 113 17.38 -3.93 -14.24
CA LYS A 113 17.76 -3.95 -15.66
C LYS A 113 18.70 -2.80 -16.06
N HIS A 114 18.49 -1.60 -15.53
CA HIS A 114 19.17 -0.39 -16.02
C HIS A 114 20.23 0.18 -15.08
N ILE A 115 20.07 -0.05 -13.78
CA ILE A 115 20.93 0.57 -12.75
C ILE A 115 21.58 -0.50 -11.88
N GLY A 116 20.94 -1.64 -11.71
CA GLY A 116 21.21 -2.69 -10.74
C GLY A 116 22.69 -2.84 -10.38
N PHE A 117 22.96 -3.15 -9.13
CA PHE A 117 24.33 -3.33 -8.67
C PHE A 117 24.94 -4.52 -9.44
N ALA A 118 26.13 -4.36 -10.01
CA ALA A 118 26.85 -5.38 -10.77
C ALA A 118 27.05 -6.72 -10.02
N ILE A 119 26.86 -6.73 -8.71
CA ILE A 119 26.87 -7.89 -7.82
C ILE A 119 25.66 -8.82 -8.01
N PHE A 120 24.59 -8.36 -8.67
CA PHE A 120 23.33 -9.08 -8.80
C PHE A 120 23.13 -9.75 -10.17
N ASP A 121 24.09 -9.60 -11.05
CA ASP A 121 24.06 -10.10 -12.44
C ASP A 121 24.59 -11.55 -12.57
N LYS A 122 24.38 -12.37 -11.53
CA LYS A 122 24.73 -13.79 -11.56
C LYS A 122 23.57 -14.68 -11.19
#